data_4fdc7ddba5718107adf4d1be0bc4d2e8
#
_entry.id   4fdc7ddba5718107adf4d1be0bc4d2e8
#
_cell.length_a   1.000
_cell.length_b   1.000
_cell.length_c   1.000
_cell.angle_alpha   90.00
_cell.angle_beta   90.00
_cell.angle_gamma   90.00
#
_symmetry.space_group_name_H-M   'P 1'
#
loop_
_entity.id
_entity.type
_entity.pdbx_description
1 polymer ?
#
loop_
_entity_poly.entity_id
_entity_poly.type
_entity_poly.pdbx_seq_one_letter_code
_entity_poly.pdbx_strand_id
1 'polypeptide(L)'
;MKIVFWGTPKYAAENLKTIVKAGYEVIAVVTQPDRKRGRGKNLSPSPVKEAAENLSIPVYATHSISKDQKTKEILLNLKADVYLVVAFGQILPKEILDQPKLGCWNSHASLLPVWRGAAPIQWSIINADAKTGICIMSMEEGLDTGPVIEQESTVIKDSDNLEILTNRLSVMSSKLLLKSLEKIKLTKGLNKSSRLKQLNLSLIHI
;
A
#
# COMPACT_ATOMS: atom_id res chain seq x y z
N MET A 1 -16.32 -3.70 6.33
CA MET A 1 -14.97 -4.27 6.18
C MET A 1 -13.99 -3.31 6.82
N LYS A 2 -13.37 -3.75 7.91
CA LYS A 2 -12.42 -2.94 8.71
C LYS A 2 -11.03 -2.98 8.07
N ILE A 3 -10.48 -1.82 7.76
CA ILE A 3 -9.19 -1.66 7.08
C ILE A 3 -8.16 -1.06 8.05
N VAL A 4 -6.95 -1.61 8.10
CA VAL A 4 -5.77 -0.91 8.59
C VAL A 4 -4.95 -0.48 7.37
N PHE A 5 -4.68 0.82 7.27
CA PHE A 5 -3.93 1.39 6.17
C PHE A 5 -2.47 1.63 6.57
N TRP A 6 -1.53 1.22 5.72
CA TRP A 6 -0.09 1.35 5.93
C TRP A 6 0.51 2.23 4.85
N GLY A 7 1.15 3.32 5.23
CA GLY A 7 1.75 4.21 4.26
C GLY A 7 2.52 5.36 4.89
N THR A 8 3.29 6.11 4.08
CA THR A 8 4.13 7.19 4.59
C THR A 8 4.07 8.46 3.72
N PRO A 9 4.36 8.45 2.40
CA PRO A 9 4.49 9.65 1.58
C PRO A 9 3.13 10.22 1.14
N LYS A 10 3.18 11.40 0.50
CA LYS A 10 2.01 12.07 -0.09
C LYS A 10 1.23 11.15 -1.04
N TYR A 11 1.94 10.36 -1.84
CA TYR A 11 1.36 9.33 -2.71
C TYR A 11 0.39 8.41 -1.94
N ALA A 12 0.80 7.92 -0.76
CA ALA A 12 -0.05 7.06 0.08
C ALA A 12 -1.18 7.83 0.76
N ALA A 13 -0.94 9.09 1.16
CA ALA A 13 -1.97 9.93 1.78
C ALA A 13 -3.17 10.18 0.84
N GLU A 14 -2.93 10.39 -0.46
CA GLU A 14 -4.01 10.54 -1.44
C GLU A 14 -4.82 9.24 -1.62
N ASN A 15 -4.16 8.08 -1.55
CA ASN A 15 -4.85 6.79 -1.56
C ASN A 15 -5.73 6.62 -0.31
N LEU A 16 -5.22 6.95 0.88
CA LEU A 16 -5.99 6.92 2.13
C LEU A 16 -7.25 7.78 2.04
N LYS A 17 -7.11 9.04 1.62
CA LYS A 17 -8.24 9.97 1.46
C LYS A 17 -9.30 9.41 0.51
N THR A 18 -8.87 8.83 -0.61
CA THR A 18 -9.79 8.26 -1.61
C THR A 18 -10.56 7.06 -1.07
N ILE A 19 -9.89 6.17 -0.32
CA ILE A 19 -10.52 5.00 0.30
C ILE A 19 -11.58 5.44 1.33
N VAL A 20 -11.25 6.41 2.20
CA VAL A 20 -12.20 6.95 3.18
C VAL A 20 -13.38 7.65 2.51
N LYS A 21 -13.12 8.50 1.49
CA LYS A 21 -14.16 9.17 0.70
C LYS A 21 -15.11 8.20 0.02
N ALA A 22 -14.64 7.02 -0.38
CA ALA A 22 -15.46 5.96 -0.95
C ALA A 22 -16.31 5.19 0.09
N GLY A 23 -16.26 5.57 1.36
CA GLY A 23 -17.09 4.99 2.43
C GLY A 23 -16.49 3.74 3.08
N TYR A 24 -15.24 3.43 2.85
CA TYR A 24 -14.58 2.32 3.54
C TYR A 24 -14.17 2.71 4.97
N GLU A 25 -14.35 1.77 5.90
CA GLU A 25 -14.03 1.94 7.33
C GLU A 25 -12.53 1.71 7.55
N VAL A 26 -11.74 2.79 7.55
CA VAL A 26 -10.33 2.74 7.96
C VAL A 26 -10.25 2.94 9.47
N ILE A 27 -9.96 1.87 10.21
CA ILE A 27 -9.99 1.87 11.68
C ILE A 27 -8.66 2.27 12.32
N ALA A 28 -7.58 2.23 11.58
CA ALA A 28 -6.25 2.66 12.00
C ALA A 28 -5.33 2.90 10.81
N VAL A 29 -4.32 3.72 11.05
CA VAL A 29 -3.23 4.00 10.11
C VAL A 29 -1.91 3.66 10.77
N VAL A 30 -1.03 2.98 10.03
CA VAL A 30 0.36 2.73 10.43
C VAL A 30 1.30 3.49 9.50
N THR A 31 2.23 4.26 10.06
CA THR A 31 3.15 5.09 9.29
C THR A 31 4.54 5.12 9.91
N GLN A 32 5.51 5.65 9.17
CA GLN A 32 6.82 5.93 9.75
C GLN A 32 6.76 7.15 10.68
N PRO A 33 7.62 7.23 11.70
CA PRO A 33 7.67 8.36 12.62
C PRO A 33 7.99 9.68 11.92
N ASP A 34 7.70 10.75 12.63
CA ASP A 34 8.01 12.12 12.22
C ASP A 34 9.50 12.25 11.91
N ARG A 35 9.83 12.94 10.84
CA ARG A 35 11.21 13.15 10.38
C ARG A 35 11.56 14.63 10.28
N LYS A 36 12.81 14.97 10.53
CA LYS A 36 13.33 16.32 10.27
C LYS A 36 13.30 16.60 8.76
N ARG A 37 12.61 17.67 8.35
CA ARG A 37 12.47 18.09 6.96
C ARG A 37 12.84 19.55 6.77
N GLY A 38 13.23 19.90 5.52
CA GLY A 38 13.56 21.28 5.16
C GLY A 38 14.88 21.80 5.74
N ARG A 39 15.23 23.03 5.36
CA ARG A 39 16.49 23.70 5.78
C ARG A 39 16.57 23.92 7.30
N GLY A 40 15.44 24.12 7.97
CA GLY A 40 15.36 24.30 9.43
C GLY A 40 15.40 23.03 10.24
N LYS A 41 15.46 21.84 9.62
CA LYS A 41 15.41 20.51 10.27
C LYS A 41 14.27 20.37 11.29
N ASN A 42 13.14 21.05 11.08
CA ASN A 42 11.96 20.91 11.93
C ASN A 42 11.37 19.52 11.82
N LEU A 43 10.92 18.98 12.94
CA LEU A 43 10.21 17.71 12.99
C LEU A 43 8.86 17.89 12.30
N SER A 44 8.60 17.09 11.28
CA SER A 44 7.36 17.15 10.51
C SER A 44 6.68 15.78 10.45
N PRO A 45 5.36 15.73 10.60
CA PRO A 45 4.61 14.48 10.45
C PRO A 45 4.76 13.90 9.05
N SER A 46 4.53 12.59 8.93
CA SER A 46 4.38 12.00 7.60
C SER A 46 3.10 12.52 6.95
N PRO A 47 3.05 12.68 5.61
CA PRO A 47 1.82 13.06 4.92
C PRO A 47 0.62 12.15 5.22
N VAL A 48 0.87 10.87 5.47
CA VAL A 48 -0.18 9.91 5.86
C VAL A 48 -0.66 10.17 7.29
N LYS A 49 0.24 10.50 8.24
CA LYS A 49 -0.14 10.88 9.61
C LYS A 49 -1.04 12.12 9.59
N GLU A 50 -0.61 13.17 8.90
CA GLU A 50 -1.37 14.41 8.76
C GLU A 50 -2.77 14.15 8.15
N ALA A 51 -2.84 13.35 7.09
CA ALA A 51 -4.11 12.99 6.47
C ALA A 51 -5.02 12.18 7.42
N ALA A 52 -4.46 11.24 8.18
CA ALA A 52 -5.21 10.42 9.13
C ALA A 52 -5.74 11.24 10.32
N GLU A 53 -4.94 12.15 10.86
CA GLU A 53 -5.35 13.07 11.93
C GLU A 53 -6.51 13.97 11.48
N ASN A 54 -6.45 14.52 10.26
CA ASN A 54 -7.53 15.32 9.66
C ASN A 54 -8.81 14.52 9.43
N LEU A 55 -8.70 13.21 9.29
CA LEU A 55 -9.83 12.28 9.14
C LEU A 55 -10.27 11.66 10.48
N SER A 56 -9.66 12.07 11.61
CA SER A 56 -9.92 11.52 12.95
C SER A 56 -9.67 10.01 13.04
N ILE A 57 -8.70 9.49 12.30
CA ILE A 57 -8.31 8.07 12.29
C ILE A 57 -7.11 7.87 13.23
N PRO A 58 -7.14 6.87 14.14
CA PRO A 58 -6.01 6.54 15.01
C PRO A 58 -4.74 6.24 14.23
N VAL A 59 -3.61 6.82 14.68
CA VAL A 59 -2.30 6.68 14.02
C VAL A 59 -1.30 5.96 14.93
N TYR A 60 -0.64 4.96 14.39
CA TYR A 60 0.46 4.23 15.01
C TYR A 60 1.74 4.46 14.22
N ALA A 61 2.68 5.19 14.82
CA ALA A 61 3.96 5.48 14.19
C ALA A 61 5.04 4.53 14.73
N THR A 62 5.73 3.80 13.83
CA THR A 62 6.76 2.85 14.23
C THR A 62 8.03 2.97 13.39
N HIS A 63 9.19 2.95 14.06
CA HIS A 63 10.50 2.92 13.40
C HIS A 63 10.81 1.56 12.78
N SER A 64 10.30 0.48 13.36
CA SER A 64 10.51 -0.88 12.88
C SER A 64 9.39 -1.78 13.39
N ILE A 65 8.43 -2.09 12.52
CA ILE A 65 7.30 -2.96 12.90
C ILE A 65 7.75 -4.35 13.32
N SER A 66 8.85 -4.86 12.80
CA SER A 66 9.38 -6.16 13.21
C SER A 66 9.81 -6.20 14.68
N LYS A 67 10.20 -5.05 15.26
CA LYS A 67 10.67 -4.91 16.66
C LYS A 67 9.64 -4.29 17.58
N ASP A 68 8.56 -3.74 17.08
CA ASP A 68 7.54 -2.99 17.83
C ASP A 68 6.42 -3.90 18.30
N GLN A 69 6.68 -4.66 19.38
CA GLN A 69 5.73 -5.62 19.94
C GLN A 69 4.42 -4.96 20.37
N LYS A 70 4.50 -3.76 20.95
CA LYS A 70 3.31 -3.01 21.39
C LYS A 70 2.38 -2.70 20.22
N THR A 71 2.91 -2.19 19.12
CA THR A 71 2.10 -1.88 17.92
C THR A 71 1.51 -3.17 17.32
N LYS A 72 2.27 -4.27 17.26
CA LYS A 72 1.78 -5.56 16.77
C LYS A 72 0.57 -6.06 17.57
N GLU A 73 0.63 -6.01 18.90
CA GLU A 73 -0.46 -6.42 19.79
C GLU A 73 -1.70 -5.54 19.64
N ILE A 74 -1.52 -4.22 19.52
CA ILE A 74 -2.62 -3.30 19.25
C ILE A 74 -3.31 -3.67 17.93
N LEU A 75 -2.54 -3.86 16.86
CA LEU A 75 -3.07 -4.19 15.53
C LEU A 75 -3.83 -5.52 15.53
N LEU A 76 -3.31 -6.53 16.22
CA LEU A 76 -3.98 -7.82 16.39
C LEU A 76 -5.33 -7.68 17.07
N ASN A 77 -5.41 -6.84 18.14
CA ASN A 77 -6.63 -6.60 18.89
C ASN A 77 -7.68 -5.79 18.11
N LEU A 78 -7.28 -5.02 17.10
CA LEU A 78 -8.20 -4.32 16.22
C LEU A 78 -9.07 -5.25 15.38
N LYS A 79 -8.64 -6.50 15.17
CA LYS A 79 -9.35 -7.53 14.39
C LYS A 79 -9.76 -7.00 13.01
N ALA A 80 -8.82 -6.35 12.31
CA ALA A 80 -9.06 -5.83 10.98
C ALA A 80 -9.35 -6.96 9.98
N ASP A 81 -10.20 -6.67 9.00
CA ASP A 81 -10.48 -7.61 7.93
C ASP A 81 -9.33 -7.66 6.90
N VAL A 82 -8.74 -6.51 6.59
CA VAL A 82 -7.72 -6.36 5.54
C VAL A 82 -6.68 -5.31 5.92
N TYR A 83 -5.43 -5.54 5.51
CA TYR A 83 -4.37 -4.53 5.54
C TYR A 83 -4.09 -4.05 4.13
N LEU A 84 -4.08 -2.72 3.94
CA LEU A 84 -3.70 -2.07 2.69
C LEU A 84 -2.36 -1.35 2.88
N VAL A 85 -1.40 -1.69 2.05
CA VAL A 85 -0.04 -1.16 2.12
C VAL A 85 0.24 -0.32 0.88
N VAL A 86 0.63 0.92 1.08
CA VAL A 86 0.97 1.86 0.01
C VAL A 86 2.23 2.62 0.40
N ALA A 87 3.36 2.27 -0.18
CA ALA A 87 4.63 2.95 0.06
C ALA A 87 4.95 3.14 1.57
N PHE A 88 4.81 2.10 2.37
CA PHE A 88 5.09 2.14 3.82
C PHE A 88 6.58 2.24 4.11
N GLY A 89 7.43 1.55 3.32
CA GLY A 89 8.88 1.60 3.41
C GLY A 89 9.50 0.73 4.50
N GLN A 90 8.78 -0.30 4.94
CA GLN A 90 9.30 -1.37 5.80
C GLN A 90 8.78 -2.73 5.32
N ILE A 91 9.57 -3.77 5.55
CA ILE A 91 9.13 -5.16 5.34
C ILE A 91 8.20 -5.56 6.48
N LEU A 92 7.05 -6.13 6.13
CA LEU A 92 6.10 -6.67 7.11
C LEU A 92 6.48 -8.10 7.46
N PRO A 93 6.71 -8.42 8.75
CA PRO A 93 7.00 -9.78 9.16
C PRO A 93 5.75 -10.67 9.03
N LYS A 94 5.98 -12.00 8.93
CA LYS A 94 4.92 -12.99 8.74
C LYS A 94 3.78 -12.84 9.75
N GLU A 95 4.09 -12.60 11.00
CA GLU A 95 3.12 -12.40 12.06
C GLU A 95 2.16 -11.21 11.85
N ILE A 96 2.58 -10.20 11.07
CA ILE A 96 1.72 -9.08 10.63
C ILE A 96 0.94 -9.47 9.37
N LEU A 97 1.59 -10.14 8.42
CA LEU A 97 0.95 -10.56 7.18
C LEU A 97 -0.22 -11.52 7.41
N ASP A 98 -0.15 -12.35 8.46
CA ASP A 98 -1.16 -13.35 8.79
C ASP A 98 -2.29 -12.83 9.71
N GLN A 99 -2.20 -11.58 10.23
CA GLN A 99 -3.22 -11.02 11.12
C GLN A 99 -4.58 -10.80 10.44
N PRO A 100 -4.66 -10.12 9.27
CA PRO A 100 -5.96 -9.79 8.68
C PRO A 100 -6.57 -10.98 7.94
N LYS A 101 -7.86 -11.25 8.21
CA LYS A 101 -8.58 -12.38 7.63
C LYS A 101 -8.61 -12.38 6.10
N LEU A 102 -8.66 -11.20 5.48
CA LEU A 102 -8.66 -11.02 4.02
C LEU A 102 -7.26 -10.75 3.45
N GLY A 103 -6.22 -10.84 4.28
CA GLY A 103 -4.81 -10.72 3.88
C GLY A 103 -4.31 -9.29 3.79
N CYS A 104 -3.02 -9.18 3.46
CA CYS A 104 -2.32 -7.92 3.22
C CYS A 104 -2.18 -7.69 1.72
N TRP A 105 -2.51 -6.49 1.26
CA TRP A 105 -2.48 -6.12 -0.14
C TRP A 105 -1.65 -4.87 -0.34
N ASN A 106 -0.71 -4.92 -1.28
CA ASN A 106 0.16 -3.80 -1.61
C ASN A 106 -0.24 -3.18 -2.94
N SER A 107 -0.27 -1.85 -2.98
CA SER A 107 -0.27 -1.10 -4.25
C SER A 107 1.16 -0.77 -4.62
N HIS A 108 1.70 -1.55 -5.56
CA HIS A 108 3.06 -1.40 -6.06
C HIS A 108 3.07 -0.58 -7.34
N ALA A 109 3.96 0.42 -7.40
CA ALA A 109 3.98 1.40 -8.50
C ALA A 109 4.88 0.96 -9.65
N SER A 110 4.73 -0.27 -10.11
CA SER A 110 5.32 -0.79 -11.34
C SER A 110 4.45 -1.88 -11.97
N LEU A 111 4.80 -2.30 -13.18
CA LEU A 111 4.27 -3.50 -13.83
C LEU A 111 5.11 -4.71 -13.42
N LEU A 112 4.75 -5.33 -12.29
CA LEU A 112 5.47 -6.50 -11.79
C LEU A 112 5.60 -7.60 -12.87
N PRO A 113 6.74 -8.30 -12.94
CA PRO A 113 7.84 -8.35 -11.97
C PRO A 113 8.91 -7.27 -12.11
N VAL A 114 8.72 -6.29 -13.00
CA VAL A 114 9.67 -5.19 -13.20
C VAL A 114 9.67 -4.25 -11.99
N TRP A 115 10.86 -3.81 -11.57
CA TRP A 115 11.07 -2.88 -10.44
C TRP A 115 10.45 -3.34 -9.12
N ARG A 116 10.61 -4.63 -8.76
CA ARG A 116 10.35 -5.11 -7.41
C ARG A 116 11.13 -4.31 -6.39
N GLY A 117 10.57 -4.09 -5.20
CA GLY A 117 11.23 -3.41 -4.10
C GLY A 117 11.07 -1.90 -4.12
N ALA A 118 12.14 -1.20 -3.77
CA ALA A 118 12.10 0.23 -3.48
C ALA A 118 12.16 1.11 -4.74
N ALA A 119 11.47 2.27 -4.69
CA ALA A 119 11.57 3.35 -5.67
C ALA A 119 11.24 2.96 -7.14
N PRO A 120 10.18 2.17 -7.41
CA PRO A 120 9.87 1.71 -8.77
C PRO A 120 9.59 2.86 -9.75
N ILE A 121 8.99 3.96 -9.30
CA ILE A 121 8.70 5.13 -10.15
C ILE A 121 10.00 5.81 -10.60
N GLN A 122 10.96 5.96 -9.70
CA GLN A 122 12.26 6.54 -10.02
C GLN A 122 13.02 5.68 -11.02
N TRP A 123 13.03 4.37 -10.79
CA TRP A 123 13.72 3.45 -11.66
C TRP A 123 13.13 3.39 -13.07
N SER A 124 11.80 3.47 -13.22
CA SER A 124 11.17 3.50 -14.54
C SER A 124 11.53 4.76 -15.35
N ILE A 125 11.72 5.91 -14.67
CA ILE A 125 12.19 7.14 -15.32
C ILE A 125 13.69 7.05 -15.67
N ILE A 126 14.53 6.62 -14.71
CA ILE A 126 15.98 6.52 -14.90
C ILE A 126 16.32 5.55 -16.04
N ASN A 127 15.57 4.45 -16.14
CA ASN A 127 15.76 3.44 -17.19
C ASN A 127 15.10 3.82 -18.52
N ALA A 128 14.47 4.99 -18.59
CA ALA A 128 13.71 5.45 -19.77
C ALA A 128 12.68 4.41 -20.28
N ASP A 129 11.97 3.77 -19.34
CA ASP A 129 10.95 2.79 -19.71
C ASP A 129 9.83 3.46 -20.50
N ALA A 130 9.37 2.84 -21.59
CA ALA A 130 8.28 3.38 -22.41
C ALA A 130 6.93 3.41 -21.65
N LYS A 131 6.76 2.53 -20.66
CA LYS A 131 5.55 2.41 -19.84
C LYS A 131 5.86 1.93 -18.44
N THR A 132 4.99 2.32 -17.52
CA THR A 132 4.95 1.81 -16.15
C THR A 132 3.49 1.58 -15.75
N GLY A 133 3.21 1.35 -14.47
CA GLY A 133 1.83 1.16 -14.03
C GLY A 133 1.71 0.90 -12.53
N ILE A 134 0.55 0.36 -12.18
CA ILE A 134 0.21 -0.04 -10.81
C ILE A 134 -0.17 -1.51 -10.81
N CYS A 135 0.33 -2.25 -9.83
CA CYS A 135 -0.12 -3.59 -9.49
C CYS A 135 -0.70 -3.61 -8.08
N ILE A 136 -1.91 -4.14 -7.90
CA ILE A 136 -2.42 -4.52 -6.59
C ILE A 136 -2.14 -6.00 -6.40
N MET A 137 -1.34 -6.31 -5.39
CA MET A 137 -0.84 -7.66 -5.15
C MET A 137 -1.04 -8.13 -3.72
N SER A 138 -1.21 -9.44 -3.53
CA SER A 138 -1.18 -10.06 -2.21
C SER A 138 0.25 -10.04 -1.68
N MET A 139 0.45 -9.60 -0.44
CA MET A 139 1.78 -9.61 0.16
C MET A 139 2.13 -10.99 0.73
N GLU A 140 3.40 -11.34 0.58
CA GLU A 140 4.05 -12.52 1.11
C GLU A 140 5.39 -12.13 1.75
N GLU A 141 6.10 -13.09 2.34
CA GLU A 141 7.41 -12.80 2.96
C GLU A 141 8.49 -12.35 1.95
N GLY A 142 8.32 -12.72 0.67
CA GLY A 142 9.19 -12.28 -0.40
C GLY A 142 8.94 -10.83 -0.82
N LEU A 143 9.97 -10.18 -1.33
CA LEU A 143 9.90 -8.78 -1.77
C LEU A 143 9.12 -8.68 -3.09
N ASP A 144 7.87 -8.22 -3.01
CA ASP A 144 6.93 -8.03 -4.13
C ASP A 144 6.82 -9.26 -5.05
N THR A 145 6.74 -10.46 -4.43
CA THR A 145 6.65 -11.76 -5.13
C THR A 145 5.25 -12.32 -5.19
N GLY A 146 4.32 -11.79 -4.40
CA GLY A 146 2.98 -12.33 -4.29
C GLY A 146 2.12 -12.12 -5.54
N PRO A 147 1.01 -12.85 -5.64
CA PRO A 147 0.12 -12.81 -6.80
C PRO A 147 -0.59 -11.46 -6.97
N VAL A 148 -0.73 -11.04 -8.23
CA VAL A 148 -1.39 -9.79 -8.64
C VAL A 148 -2.89 -10.01 -8.86
N ILE A 149 -3.73 -9.17 -8.24
CA ILE A 149 -5.20 -9.19 -8.43
C ILE A 149 -5.66 -8.22 -9.51
N GLU A 150 -5.00 -7.08 -9.63
CA GLU A 150 -5.30 -6.03 -10.60
C GLU A 150 -4.01 -5.36 -11.07
N GLN A 151 -4.00 -5.00 -12.34
CA GLN A 151 -2.89 -4.27 -12.95
C GLN A 151 -3.42 -3.26 -13.96
N GLU A 152 -2.83 -2.08 -13.99
CA GLU A 152 -3.13 -1.04 -14.99
C GLU A 152 -1.84 -0.36 -15.43
N SER A 153 -1.67 -0.14 -16.73
CA SER A 153 -0.47 0.48 -17.30
C SER A 153 -0.71 1.90 -17.78
N THR A 154 0.35 2.71 -17.81
CA THR A 154 0.38 4.04 -18.42
C THR A 154 1.69 4.25 -19.17
N VAL A 155 1.65 5.02 -20.25
CA VAL A 155 2.85 5.45 -21.00
C VAL A 155 3.59 6.49 -20.16
N ILE A 156 4.92 6.41 -20.13
CA ILE A 156 5.80 7.46 -19.62
C ILE A 156 6.08 8.39 -20.79
N LYS A 157 5.69 9.66 -20.65
CA LYS A 157 5.87 10.69 -21.69
C LYS A 157 7.22 11.38 -21.51
N ASP A 158 7.81 11.87 -22.59
CA ASP A 158 9.06 12.64 -22.54
C ASP A 158 8.98 13.87 -21.61
N SER A 159 7.78 14.43 -21.44
CA SER A 159 7.51 15.54 -20.53
C SER A 159 7.31 15.13 -19.07
N ASP A 160 7.27 13.84 -18.76
CA ASP A 160 7.04 13.37 -17.39
C ASP A 160 8.32 13.53 -16.55
N ASN A 161 8.21 14.24 -15.47
CA ASN A 161 9.16 14.19 -14.38
C ASN A 161 8.61 13.29 -13.25
N LEU A 162 9.40 13.09 -12.21
CA LEU A 162 9.02 12.26 -11.08
C LEU A 162 7.69 12.70 -10.43
N GLU A 163 7.47 14.00 -10.30
CA GLU A 163 6.26 14.55 -9.68
C GLU A 163 5.02 14.28 -10.53
N ILE A 164 5.08 14.56 -11.83
CA ILE A 164 3.97 14.36 -12.77
C ILE A 164 3.58 12.87 -12.80
N LEU A 165 4.58 11.98 -12.97
CA LEU A 165 4.34 10.55 -13.03
C LEU A 165 3.80 10.01 -11.68
N THR A 166 4.36 10.45 -10.56
CA THR A 166 3.89 10.06 -9.21
C THR A 166 2.43 10.47 -8.99
N ASN A 167 2.05 11.68 -9.37
CA ASN A 167 0.67 12.15 -9.23
C ASN A 167 -0.30 11.32 -10.11
N ARG A 168 0.07 11.02 -11.36
CA ARG A 168 -0.71 10.16 -12.26
C ARG A 168 -0.89 8.75 -11.66
N LEU A 169 0.19 8.13 -11.22
CA LEU A 169 0.17 6.80 -10.61
C LEU A 169 -0.61 6.78 -9.29
N SER A 170 -0.62 7.87 -8.52
CA SER A 170 -1.41 7.97 -7.30
C SER A 170 -2.92 7.89 -7.58
N VAL A 171 -3.38 8.57 -8.63
CA VAL A 171 -4.79 8.51 -9.06
C VAL A 171 -5.15 7.10 -9.56
N MET A 172 -4.28 6.49 -10.37
CA MET A 172 -4.47 5.12 -10.85
C MET A 172 -4.51 4.11 -9.69
N SER A 173 -3.56 4.23 -8.76
CA SER A 173 -3.49 3.40 -7.56
C SER A 173 -4.79 3.45 -6.75
N SER A 174 -5.31 4.65 -6.50
CA SER A 174 -6.54 4.84 -5.75
C SER A 174 -7.73 4.14 -6.40
N LYS A 175 -7.89 4.29 -7.72
CA LYS A 175 -8.97 3.64 -8.48
C LYS A 175 -8.83 2.11 -8.44
N LEU A 176 -7.61 1.62 -8.64
CA LEU A 176 -7.34 0.19 -8.70
C LEU A 176 -7.52 -0.46 -7.32
N LEU A 177 -7.14 0.23 -6.23
CA LEU A 177 -7.39 -0.21 -4.87
C LEU A 177 -8.89 -0.35 -4.58
N LEU A 178 -9.71 0.63 -4.96
CA LEU A 178 -11.17 0.55 -4.78
C LEU A 178 -11.76 -0.65 -5.51
N LYS A 179 -11.38 -0.87 -6.79
CA LYS A 179 -11.80 -2.03 -7.57
C LYS A 179 -11.37 -3.34 -6.92
N SER A 180 -10.13 -3.39 -6.41
CA SER A 180 -9.60 -4.58 -5.73
C SER A 180 -10.31 -4.86 -4.41
N LEU A 181 -10.64 -3.84 -3.63
CA LEU A 181 -11.37 -3.98 -2.37
C LEU A 181 -12.75 -4.63 -2.56
N GLU A 182 -13.47 -4.28 -3.64
CA GLU A 182 -14.74 -4.95 -3.95
C GLU A 182 -14.53 -6.45 -4.23
N LYS A 183 -13.51 -6.81 -5.00
CA LYS A 183 -13.19 -8.23 -5.26
C LYS A 183 -12.78 -8.96 -3.99
N ILE A 184 -11.91 -8.35 -3.16
CA ILE A 184 -11.45 -8.93 -1.90
C ILE A 184 -12.63 -9.16 -0.94
N LYS A 185 -13.55 -8.21 -0.86
CA LYS A 185 -14.75 -8.30 -0.02
C LYS A 185 -15.62 -9.52 -0.35
N LEU A 186 -15.74 -9.88 -1.64
CA LEU A 186 -16.50 -11.04 -2.09
C LEU A 186 -15.91 -12.38 -1.63
N THR A 187 -14.62 -12.39 -1.21
CA THR A 187 -13.95 -13.60 -0.70
C THR A 187 -14.09 -13.80 0.80
N LYS A 188 -14.93 -13.00 1.47
CA LYS A 188 -15.14 -13.10 2.92
C LYS A 188 -15.68 -14.50 3.27
N GLY A 189 -15.03 -15.14 4.25
CA GLY A 189 -15.37 -16.51 4.67
C GLY A 189 -14.52 -17.61 4.01
N LEU A 190 -13.74 -17.29 2.98
CA LEU A 190 -12.83 -18.26 2.37
C LEU A 190 -11.46 -18.27 3.11
N ASN A 191 -10.83 -19.45 3.15
CA ASN A 191 -9.42 -19.54 3.54
C ASN A 191 -8.51 -18.90 2.47
N LYS A 192 -7.21 -18.68 2.81
CA LYS A 192 -6.25 -17.99 1.93
C LYS A 192 -6.16 -18.66 0.54
N SER A 193 -6.02 -19.98 0.48
CA SER A 193 -5.88 -20.72 -0.78
C SER A 193 -7.12 -20.60 -1.67
N SER A 194 -8.32 -20.79 -1.11
CA SER A 194 -9.59 -20.67 -1.84
C SER A 194 -9.82 -19.24 -2.33
N ARG A 195 -9.46 -18.23 -1.53
CA ARG A 195 -9.52 -16.81 -1.90
C ARG A 195 -8.64 -16.52 -3.11
N LEU A 196 -7.38 -16.95 -3.06
CA LEU A 196 -6.46 -16.74 -4.17
C LEU A 196 -6.95 -17.38 -5.46
N LYS A 197 -7.53 -18.58 -5.39
CA LYS A 197 -8.16 -19.25 -6.54
C LYS A 197 -9.38 -18.49 -7.07
N GLN A 198 -10.29 -18.04 -6.19
CA GLN A 198 -11.50 -17.30 -6.61
C GLN A 198 -11.15 -15.96 -7.28
N LEU A 199 -10.08 -15.32 -6.87
CA LEU A 199 -9.63 -14.04 -7.43
C LEU A 199 -8.94 -14.20 -8.79
N ASN A 200 -8.79 -15.44 -9.33
CA ASN A 200 -8.11 -15.72 -10.59
C ASN A 200 -6.75 -15.00 -10.69
N LEU A 201 -5.95 -15.08 -9.61
CA LEU A 201 -4.70 -14.35 -9.53
C LEU A 201 -3.67 -14.93 -10.49
N SER A 202 -3.11 -14.06 -11.32
CA SER A 202 -1.92 -14.40 -12.10
C SER A 202 -0.72 -14.52 -11.17
N LEU A 203 -0.13 -15.71 -11.07
CA LEU A 203 1.19 -15.86 -10.48
C LEU A 203 2.19 -15.15 -11.40
N ILE A 204 2.96 -14.24 -10.84
CA ILE A 204 4.08 -13.65 -11.55
C ILE A 204 5.20 -14.70 -11.50
N HIS A 205 5.20 -15.58 -12.51
CA HIS A 205 6.32 -16.49 -12.69
C HIS A 205 7.56 -15.69 -13.08
N ILE A 206 8.63 -15.95 -12.35
CA ILE A 206 9.96 -15.42 -12.62
C ILE A 206 10.61 -16.27 -13.69
#